data_756108a120219851d205d193b46c6e2a
#
_entry.id   756108a120219851d205d193b46c6e2a
#
_cell.length_a   1.000
_cell.length_b   1.000
_cell.length_c   1.000
_cell.angle_alpha   90.00
_cell.angle_beta   90.00
_cell.angle_gamma   90.00
#
_symmetry.space_group_name_H-M   'P 1'
#
loop_
_entity.id
_entity.type
_entity.pdbx_description
1 polymer ?
#
loop_
_entity_poly.entity_id
_entity_poly.type
_entity_poly.pdbx_seq_one_letter_code
_entity_poly.pdbx_strand_id
1 'polypeptide(L)'
;MPEVYLKIAWPGEKQDRVYSPSTVINQYFKTGDKLTVTKFEEKVDEALKKASQRVYERFGFECTSAMGELDRIKAITGAISDKESIITIL
;
A
#
# COMPACT_ATOMS: atom_id res chain seq x y z
N MET A 1 -10.29 -14.75 -1.84
CA MET A 1 -8.99 -14.40 -1.26
C MET A 1 -9.19 -13.56 -0.01
N PRO A 2 -8.39 -13.76 1.02
CA PRO A 2 -8.53 -12.95 2.23
C PRO A 2 -8.12 -11.50 1.97
N GLU A 3 -8.90 -10.59 2.51
CA GLU A 3 -8.54 -9.17 2.55
C GLU A 3 -7.57 -8.96 3.69
N VAL A 4 -6.60 -8.08 3.47
CA VAL A 4 -5.66 -7.69 4.52
C VAL A 4 -5.54 -6.18 4.58
N TYR A 5 -5.20 -5.68 5.77
CA TYR A 5 -4.93 -4.27 6.01
C TYR A 5 -3.52 -4.13 6.56
N LEU A 6 -2.71 -3.33 5.88
CA LEU A 6 -1.37 -3.01 6.32
C LEU A 6 -1.46 -1.76 7.20
N LYS A 7 -1.11 -1.90 8.48
CA LYS A 7 -1.10 -0.75 9.40
C LYS A 7 0.19 0.03 9.24
N ILE A 8 0.08 1.34 9.09
CA ILE A 8 1.21 2.24 8.90
C ILE A 8 1.05 3.51 9.75
N ALA A 9 2.17 4.18 9.96
CA ALA A 9 2.18 5.54 10.49
C ALA A 9 2.80 6.47 9.45
N TRP A 10 2.04 7.47 9.02
CA TRP A 10 2.53 8.52 8.13
C TRP A 10 3.55 9.40 8.85
N PRO A 11 4.37 10.16 8.12
CA PRO A 11 5.21 11.18 8.76
C PRO A 11 4.35 12.09 9.64
N GLY A 12 4.80 12.33 10.88
CA GLY A 12 3.98 13.03 11.86
C GLY A 12 3.16 12.10 12.75
N GLU A 13 3.38 10.79 12.65
CA GLU A 13 2.77 9.75 13.50
C GLU A 13 1.26 9.56 13.32
N LYS A 14 0.69 10.05 12.23
CA LYS A 14 -0.71 9.81 11.92
C LYS A 14 -0.88 8.36 11.44
N GLN A 15 -1.65 7.57 12.17
CA GLN A 15 -1.88 6.17 11.83
C GLN A 15 -2.90 6.04 10.70
N ASP A 16 -2.69 5.04 9.86
CA ASP A 16 -3.57 4.71 8.74
C ASP A 16 -3.43 3.22 8.44
N ARG A 17 -4.21 2.74 7.52
CA ARG A 17 -4.13 1.37 7.03
C ARG A 17 -4.32 1.34 5.53
N VAL A 18 -3.62 0.41 4.88
CA VAL A 18 -3.69 0.21 3.43
C VAL A 18 -4.42 -1.09 3.16
N TYR A 19 -5.52 -1.00 2.42
CA TYR A 19 -6.28 -2.17 2.01
C TYR A 19 -5.57 -2.93 0.90
N SER A 20 -5.59 -4.26 0.97
CA SER A 20 -5.16 -5.13 -0.11
C SER A 20 -6.12 -6.30 -0.24
N PRO A 21 -6.53 -6.66 -1.46
CA PRO A 21 -7.40 -7.81 -1.68
C PRO A 21 -6.68 -9.15 -1.55
N SER A 22 -5.36 -9.13 -1.33
CA SER A 22 -4.54 -10.33 -1.24
C SER A 22 -3.43 -10.16 -0.22
N THR A 23 -2.99 -11.27 0.36
CA THR A 23 -1.86 -11.30 1.29
C THR A 23 -0.53 -10.96 0.63
N VAL A 24 -0.49 -10.79 -0.68
CA VAL A 24 0.73 -10.47 -1.41
C VAL A 24 1.43 -9.21 -0.88
N ILE A 25 0.66 -8.24 -0.35
CA ILE A 25 1.23 -7.03 0.22
C ILE A 25 2.17 -7.32 1.39
N ASN A 26 1.93 -8.41 2.13
CA ASN A 26 2.77 -8.81 3.26
C ASN A 26 4.16 -9.28 2.83
N GLN A 27 4.38 -9.53 1.55
CA GLN A 27 5.69 -9.87 1.01
C GLN A 27 6.57 -8.63 0.79
N TYR A 28 5.96 -7.45 0.76
CA TYR A 28 6.65 -6.18 0.53
C TYR A 28 6.97 -5.42 1.80
N PHE A 29 6.23 -5.70 2.87
CA PHE A 29 6.33 -4.92 4.11
C PHE A 29 6.34 -5.84 5.32
N LYS A 30 7.16 -5.48 6.30
CA LYS A 30 7.23 -6.17 7.60
C LYS A 30 7.03 -5.16 8.72
N THR A 31 6.40 -5.60 9.81
CA THR A 31 6.24 -4.78 11.01
C THR A 31 7.60 -4.26 11.47
N GLY A 32 7.68 -2.97 11.70
CA GLY A 32 8.91 -2.30 12.12
C GLY A 32 9.72 -1.70 10.98
N ASP A 33 9.37 -1.99 9.71
CA ASP A 33 10.05 -1.39 8.56
C ASP A 33 9.85 0.12 8.55
N LYS A 34 10.90 0.84 8.19
CA LYS A 34 10.87 2.29 8.01
C LYS A 34 11.30 2.61 6.60
N LEU A 35 10.48 3.39 5.89
CA LEU A 35 10.68 3.67 4.47
C LEU A 35 10.48 5.16 4.22
N THR A 36 11.22 5.70 3.25
CA THR A 36 10.91 7.05 2.76
C THR A 36 9.56 7.03 2.05
N VAL A 37 8.93 8.20 1.93
CA VAL A 37 7.65 8.33 1.21
C VAL A 37 7.79 7.81 -0.22
N THR A 38 8.88 8.15 -0.91
CA THR A 38 9.15 7.67 -2.27
C THR A 38 9.19 6.15 -2.34
N LYS A 39 9.96 5.52 -1.43
CA LYS A 39 10.10 4.07 -1.42
C LYS A 39 8.81 3.36 -1.07
N PHE A 40 8.07 3.90 -0.12
CA PHE A 40 6.77 3.36 0.28
C PHE A 40 5.79 3.39 -0.90
N GLU A 41 5.71 4.52 -1.60
CA GLU A 41 4.82 4.66 -2.77
C GLU A 41 5.16 3.65 -3.86
N GLU A 42 6.45 3.47 -4.17
CA GLU A 42 6.88 2.48 -5.15
C GLU A 42 6.47 1.06 -4.77
N LYS A 43 6.67 0.69 -3.52
CA LYS A 43 6.32 -0.65 -3.04
C LYS A 43 4.80 -0.88 -3.01
N VAL A 44 4.03 0.11 -2.58
CA VAL A 44 2.56 0.01 -2.57
C VAL A 44 2.03 -0.12 -3.99
N ASP A 45 2.56 0.67 -4.93
CA ASP A 45 2.17 0.59 -6.33
C ASP A 45 2.36 -0.83 -6.87
N GLU A 46 3.55 -1.38 -6.68
CA GLU A 46 3.86 -2.74 -7.13
C GLU A 46 3.01 -3.79 -6.43
N ALA A 47 2.87 -3.69 -5.10
CA ALA A 47 2.13 -4.65 -4.31
C ALA A 47 0.65 -4.69 -4.67
N LEU A 48 0.01 -3.53 -4.80
CA LEU A 48 -1.40 -3.46 -5.14
C LEU A 48 -1.68 -3.86 -6.59
N LYS A 49 -0.77 -3.58 -7.50
CA LYS A 49 -0.89 -4.06 -8.88
C LYS A 49 -0.78 -5.58 -8.95
N LYS A 50 0.14 -6.18 -8.20
CA LYS A 50 0.23 -7.64 -8.09
C LYS A 50 -1.00 -8.25 -7.44
N ALA A 51 -1.52 -7.63 -6.39
CA ALA A 51 -2.74 -8.10 -5.74
C ALA A 51 -3.94 -8.07 -6.68
N SER A 52 -4.07 -6.99 -7.45
CA SER A 52 -5.12 -6.87 -8.46
C SER A 52 -4.98 -7.92 -9.55
N GLN A 53 -3.77 -8.17 -10.01
CA GLN A 53 -3.50 -9.20 -11.02
C GLN A 53 -3.87 -10.60 -10.52
N ARG A 54 -3.59 -10.91 -9.26
CA ARG A 54 -3.98 -12.20 -8.66
C ARG A 54 -5.49 -12.38 -8.64
N VAL A 55 -6.24 -11.33 -8.32
CA VAL A 55 -7.70 -11.35 -8.35
C VAL A 55 -8.17 -11.59 -9.79
N TYR A 56 -7.58 -10.91 -10.75
CA TYR A 56 -7.91 -11.09 -12.16
C TYR A 56 -7.67 -12.54 -12.62
N GLU A 57 -6.53 -13.11 -12.29
CA GLU A 57 -6.18 -14.48 -12.67
C GLU A 57 -7.15 -15.51 -12.07
N ARG A 58 -7.62 -15.24 -10.84
CA ARG A 58 -8.47 -16.19 -10.12
C ARG A 58 -9.95 -16.05 -10.47
N PHE A 59 -10.43 -14.82 -10.67
CA PHE A 59 -11.86 -14.52 -10.84
C PHE A 59 -12.21 -13.96 -12.21
N GLY A 60 -11.24 -13.61 -13.03
CA GLY A 60 -11.46 -13.11 -14.39
C GLY A 60 -11.88 -11.65 -14.48
N PHE A 61 -11.77 -10.88 -13.40
CA PHE A 61 -12.05 -9.44 -13.42
C PHE A 61 -11.10 -8.67 -12.51
N GLU A 62 -10.89 -7.39 -12.84
CA GLU A 62 -9.99 -6.53 -12.09
C GLU A 62 -10.59 -6.14 -10.74
N CYS A 63 -9.70 -5.96 -9.73
CA CYS A 63 -10.09 -5.48 -8.42
C CYS A 63 -10.06 -3.95 -8.39
N THR A 64 -11.20 -3.32 -8.59
CA THR A 64 -11.31 -1.86 -8.56
C THR A 64 -11.01 -1.28 -7.19
N SER A 65 -11.25 -2.05 -6.11
CA SER A 65 -10.93 -1.63 -4.75
C SER A 65 -9.43 -1.45 -4.54
N ALA A 66 -8.60 -2.35 -5.12
CA ALA A 66 -7.14 -2.21 -5.04
C ALA A 66 -6.67 -0.97 -5.79
N MET A 67 -7.22 -0.70 -6.97
CA MET A 67 -6.86 0.48 -7.75
C MET A 67 -7.31 1.77 -7.07
N GLY A 68 -8.51 1.79 -6.48
CA GLY A 68 -8.99 2.92 -5.70
C GLY A 68 -8.11 3.20 -4.48
N GLU A 69 -7.65 2.15 -3.81
CA GLU A 69 -6.75 2.30 -2.68
C GLU A 69 -5.39 2.86 -3.10
N LEU A 70 -4.86 2.38 -4.22
CA LEU A 70 -3.62 2.92 -4.78
C LEU A 70 -3.74 4.40 -5.10
N ASP A 71 -4.86 4.81 -5.71
CA ASP A 71 -5.12 6.22 -6.01
C ASP A 71 -5.18 7.05 -4.73
N ARG A 72 -5.82 6.54 -3.67
CA ARG A 72 -5.88 7.22 -2.38
C ARG A 72 -4.48 7.41 -1.80
N ILE A 73 -3.67 6.37 -1.81
CA ILE A 73 -2.29 6.44 -1.29
C ILE A 73 -1.46 7.44 -2.09
N LYS A 74 -1.55 7.41 -3.41
CA LYS A 74 -0.82 8.36 -4.27
C LYS A 74 -1.25 9.80 -4.05
N ALA A 75 -2.52 10.04 -3.77
CA ALA A 75 -3.01 11.38 -3.43
C ALA A 75 -2.37 11.88 -2.12
N ILE A 76 -2.25 11.01 -1.12
CA ILE A 76 -1.63 11.36 0.15
C ILE A 76 -0.13 11.61 -0.02
N THR A 77 0.58 10.70 -0.68
CA THR A 77 2.03 10.83 -0.90
C THR A 77 2.34 12.05 -1.76
N GLY A 78 1.50 12.33 -2.74
CA GLY A 78 1.64 13.51 -3.58
C GLY A 78 1.49 14.83 -2.84
N ALA A 79 0.73 14.83 -1.73
CA ALA A 79 0.54 16.01 -0.89
C ALA A 79 1.68 16.20 0.13
N ILE A 80 2.52 15.18 0.33
CA ILE A 80 3.67 15.28 1.24
C ILE A 80 4.82 15.93 0.47
N SER A 81 5.26 17.11 0.94
CA SER A 81 6.34 17.85 0.26
C SER A 81 7.71 17.22 0.47
N ASP A 82 7.96 16.66 1.66
CA ASP A 82 9.24 16.03 1.98
C ASP A 82 9.17 14.52 1.72
N LYS A 83 9.67 14.10 0.55
CA LYS A 83 9.66 12.69 0.15
C LYS A 83 10.67 11.84 0.89
N GLU A 84 11.57 12.45 1.65
CA GLU A 84 12.53 11.75 2.51
C GLU A 84 11.97 11.49 3.91
N SER A 85 10.79 11.99 4.22
CA SER A 85 10.10 11.70 5.48
C SER A 85 9.83 10.21 5.59
N ILE A 86 9.81 9.69 6.83
CA ILE A 86 9.75 8.25 7.09
C ILE A 86 8.32 7.81 7.38
N ILE A 87 7.93 6.73 6.74
CA ILE A 87 6.70 5.99 7.01
C ILE A 87 7.11 4.73 7.76
N THR A 88 6.44 4.45 8.86
CA THR A 88 6.70 3.26 9.67
C THR A 88 5.61 2.22 9.43
N ILE A 89 6.03 0.96 9.24
CA ILE A 89 5.09 -0.17 9.16
C ILE A 89 4.83 -0.66 10.58
N LEU A 90 3.59 -0.64 10.99
CA LEU A 90 3.18 -0.96 12.36
C LEU A 90 2.88 -2.45 12.56
#